data_3a94e2d5baaa575dbb3e2df624b8cf82
#
_entry.id   3a94e2d5baaa575dbb3e2df624b8cf82
#
_cell.length_a   1.000
_cell.length_b   1.000
_cell.length_c   1.000
_cell.angle_alpha   90.00
_cell.angle_beta   90.00
_cell.angle_gamma   90.00
#
_symmetry.space_group_name_H-M   'P 1'
#
loop_
_entity.id
_entity.type
_entity.pdbx_description
1 polymer ?
#
loop_
_entity_poly.entity_id
_entity_poly.type
_entity_poly.pdbx_seq_one_letter_code
_entity_poly.pdbx_strand_id
1 'polypeptide(L)'
;MIIRADLHIHSCFSRATSKNMIISTLGPQAKFKGLELVGTGDAFHSGWLKIIEESTEESEDGIFSLKSDDAETESCKFILTAEVEDKRRVHHLILLPSLESAYNIRERLKANNIDADGRPRVRMTGEEIMDLSHKFDALIGPSHAFTPWTSLYKAYDSYLECYNSKPDFLELGLSADTSMADTIEELQDIPFLTNSDAHSPWPHRLGREFNEIELKKLNFRSIKDSIEKCNIKANYGFDPRLGKYHKTACTRCYLIYDVEKSKKLNMKCPCGGTIKKGVDYRISEIATWKEPHHPPHRPPYIHILPLAEIISMVYSKGVTTVFVQKIWKELVDKFGSEIEVLIYSQLKDIERIDSKIAQAIKSFREKTLKIIPGGGGKYGEMIFEPESTLDIYL
;
A
#
# COMPACT_ATOMS: atom_id res chain seq x y z
N MET A 1 -19.43 1.04 11.79
CA MET A 1 -19.03 2.01 10.76
C MET A 1 -17.96 1.39 9.88
N ILE A 2 -17.89 1.77 8.60
CA ILE A 2 -16.79 1.39 7.71
C ILE A 2 -15.91 2.61 7.54
N ILE A 3 -14.60 2.43 7.62
CA ILE A 3 -13.60 3.47 7.38
C ILE A 3 -12.62 3.03 6.30
N ARG A 4 -12.04 3.99 5.59
CA ARG A 4 -10.95 3.80 4.63
C ARG A 4 -9.65 4.21 5.30
N ALA A 5 -8.70 3.28 5.37
CA ALA A 5 -7.46 3.47 6.11
C ALA A 5 -6.23 3.12 5.27
N ASP A 6 -5.24 4.02 5.26
CA ASP A 6 -3.87 3.78 4.77
C ASP A 6 -2.92 3.81 5.97
N LEU A 7 -2.46 2.65 6.40
CA LEU A 7 -1.76 2.48 7.67
C LEU A 7 -0.22 2.46 7.54
N HIS A 8 0.31 2.55 6.30
CA HIS A 8 1.74 2.52 6.06
C HIS A 8 2.18 3.67 5.14
N ILE A 9 2.77 4.67 5.76
CA ILE A 9 3.39 5.81 5.10
C ILE A 9 4.72 6.13 5.79
N HIS A 10 5.50 7.06 5.20
CA HIS A 10 6.73 7.57 5.79
C HIS A 10 6.65 9.07 6.05
N SER A 11 7.42 9.57 7.01
CA SER A 11 7.54 10.99 7.32
C SER A 11 8.69 11.65 6.56
N CYS A 12 8.81 12.96 6.70
CA CYS A 12 9.94 13.73 6.15
C CYS A 12 11.31 13.35 6.74
N PHE A 13 11.36 12.49 7.77
CA PHE A 13 12.59 11.95 8.36
C PHE A 13 13.09 10.68 7.70
N SER A 14 12.27 10.01 6.91
CA SER A 14 12.70 8.84 6.14
C SER A 14 13.43 9.21 4.86
N ARG A 15 14.44 8.41 4.50
CA ARG A 15 15.20 8.58 3.25
C ARG A 15 14.31 8.51 2.03
N ALA A 16 14.66 9.28 1.01
CA ALA A 16 13.94 9.38 -0.27
C ALA A 16 12.48 9.83 -0.14
N THR A 17 12.12 10.45 0.99
CA THR A 17 10.78 10.94 1.27
C THR A 17 10.71 12.46 1.08
N SER A 18 9.57 12.94 0.63
CA SER A 18 9.30 14.37 0.45
C SER A 18 9.36 15.11 1.78
N LYS A 19 9.96 16.30 1.80
CA LYS A 19 9.93 17.20 2.98
C LYS A 19 8.52 17.65 3.37
N ASN A 20 7.55 17.51 2.46
CA ASN A 20 6.14 17.82 2.69
C ASN A 20 5.37 16.69 3.39
N MET A 21 6.03 15.55 3.70
CA MET A 21 5.45 14.48 4.51
C MET A 21 5.45 14.88 5.98
N ILE A 22 4.58 15.83 6.29
CA ILE A 22 4.33 16.36 7.64
C ILE A 22 2.84 16.30 7.95
N ILE A 23 2.48 16.18 9.22
CA ILE A 23 1.11 15.94 9.69
C ILE A 23 0.13 16.98 9.15
N SER A 24 0.48 18.28 9.17
CA SER A 24 -0.36 19.36 8.67
C SER A 24 -0.64 19.32 7.16
N THR A 25 0.21 18.65 6.38
CA THR A 25 -0.03 18.42 4.94
C THR A 25 -0.79 17.11 4.72
N LEU A 26 -0.47 16.07 5.47
CA LEU A 26 -1.07 14.74 5.33
C LEU A 26 -2.58 14.76 5.56
N GLY A 27 -3.05 15.43 6.62
CA GLY A 27 -4.48 15.48 6.95
C GLY A 27 -5.36 15.98 5.80
N PRO A 28 -5.14 17.19 5.26
CA PRO A 28 -5.89 17.69 4.12
C PRO A 28 -5.78 16.82 2.85
N GLN A 29 -4.58 16.29 2.56
CA GLN A 29 -4.39 15.43 1.37
C GLN A 29 -5.11 14.09 1.49
N ALA A 30 -5.15 13.50 2.68
CA ALA A 30 -5.91 12.30 2.96
C ALA A 30 -7.42 12.53 2.82
N LYS A 31 -7.94 13.69 3.25
CA LYS A 31 -9.33 14.10 3.04
C LYS A 31 -9.67 14.19 1.55
N PHE A 32 -8.83 14.86 0.74
CA PHE A 32 -9.01 14.90 -0.72
C PHE A 32 -8.96 13.50 -1.35
N LYS A 33 -8.18 12.60 -0.82
CA LYS A 33 -8.18 11.19 -1.23
C LYS A 33 -9.49 10.49 -0.88
N GLY A 34 -10.07 10.78 0.28
CA GLY A 34 -11.26 10.14 0.85
C GLY A 34 -10.91 9.08 1.91
N LEU A 35 -9.79 9.28 2.62
CA LEU A 35 -9.38 8.45 3.75
C LEU A 35 -9.88 9.05 5.05
N GLU A 36 -10.43 8.22 5.93
CA GLU A 36 -10.83 8.59 7.29
C GLU A 36 -9.69 8.40 8.30
N LEU A 37 -8.75 7.47 8.03
CA LEU A 37 -7.63 7.16 8.93
C LEU A 37 -6.33 6.99 8.15
N VAL A 38 -5.25 7.59 8.66
CA VAL A 38 -3.90 7.44 8.11
C VAL A 38 -2.90 7.12 9.21
N GLY A 39 -1.98 6.19 8.94
CA GLY A 39 -0.82 5.95 9.79
C GLY A 39 0.09 7.18 9.82
N THR A 40 0.70 7.47 10.97
CA THR A 40 1.68 8.58 11.05
C THR A 40 2.98 8.24 10.33
N GLY A 41 3.31 6.95 10.24
CA GLY A 41 4.65 6.48 9.86
C GLY A 41 5.70 6.90 10.89
N ASP A 42 6.85 6.26 10.85
CA ASP A 42 8.09 6.66 11.51
C ASP A 42 8.00 7.02 13.01
N ALA A 43 6.98 6.50 13.75
CA ALA A 43 6.73 6.86 15.15
C ALA A 43 7.84 6.40 16.13
N PHE A 44 8.95 5.85 15.64
CA PHE A 44 10.14 5.60 16.44
C PHE A 44 11.24 6.67 16.27
N HIS A 45 11.07 7.64 15.38
CA HIS A 45 12.01 8.76 15.23
C HIS A 45 11.66 9.87 16.22
N SER A 46 12.60 10.27 17.10
CA SER A 46 12.33 11.24 18.18
C SER A 46 11.83 12.59 17.67
N GLY A 47 12.45 13.11 16.62
CA GLY A 47 12.03 14.38 16.01
C GLY A 47 10.63 14.30 15.40
N TRP A 48 10.22 13.12 14.89
CA TRP A 48 8.88 12.93 14.36
C TRP A 48 7.84 12.80 15.48
N LEU A 49 8.12 12.00 16.52
CA LEU A 49 7.25 11.91 17.70
C LEU A 49 6.94 13.29 18.29
N LYS A 50 7.99 14.14 18.42
CA LYS A 50 7.80 15.51 18.91
C LYS A 50 6.85 16.32 18.01
N ILE A 51 6.96 16.21 16.68
CA ILE A 51 6.05 16.90 15.76
C ILE A 51 4.63 16.36 15.90
N ILE A 52 4.44 15.03 16.04
CA ILE A 52 3.13 14.42 16.29
C ILE A 52 2.52 15.01 17.57
N GLU A 53 3.24 15.00 18.70
CA GLU A 53 2.76 15.55 19.97
C GLU A 53 2.41 17.05 19.91
N GLU A 54 3.22 17.83 19.19
CA GLU A 54 2.99 19.27 19.02
C GLU A 54 1.83 19.59 18.10
N SER A 55 1.61 18.79 17.06
CA SER A 55 0.65 19.07 15.99
C SER A 55 -0.69 18.37 16.17
N THR A 56 -0.78 17.34 17.00
CA THR A 56 -2.00 16.53 17.18
C THR A 56 -2.43 16.48 18.64
N GLU A 57 -3.70 16.16 18.84
CA GLU A 57 -4.28 15.79 20.13
C GLU A 57 -4.96 14.43 20.01
N GLU A 58 -4.94 13.65 21.08
CA GLU A 58 -5.66 12.38 21.14
C GLU A 58 -7.16 12.64 21.26
N SER A 59 -7.90 12.30 20.21
CA SER A 59 -9.35 12.51 20.12
C SER A 59 -10.15 11.30 20.61
N GLU A 60 -9.58 10.12 20.52
CA GLU A 60 -10.09 8.83 20.98
C GLU A 60 -8.89 7.96 21.34
N ASP A 61 -9.11 6.89 22.11
CA ASP A 61 -8.07 5.97 22.56
C ASP A 61 -7.19 5.47 21.37
N GLY A 62 -5.94 5.94 21.31
CA GLY A 62 -4.96 5.66 20.26
C GLY A 62 -5.23 6.32 18.90
N ILE A 63 -6.17 7.27 18.81
CA ILE A 63 -6.49 8.02 17.60
C ILE A 63 -6.28 9.51 17.80
N PHE A 64 -5.62 10.14 16.85
CA PHE A 64 -5.16 11.52 16.92
C PHE A 64 -5.84 12.40 15.85
N SER A 65 -6.12 13.64 16.21
CA SER A 65 -6.64 14.69 15.33
C SER A 65 -5.63 15.82 15.23
N LEU A 66 -5.67 16.60 14.15
CA LEU A 66 -4.91 17.85 14.09
C LEU A 66 -5.45 18.85 15.13
N LYS A 67 -4.56 19.50 15.88
CA LYS A 67 -4.92 20.58 16.80
C LYS A 67 -5.50 21.81 16.12
N SER A 68 -5.22 22.01 14.84
CA SER A 68 -5.72 23.13 14.03
C SER A 68 -7.10 22.86 13.42
N ASP A 69 -7.63 21.64 13.55
CA ASP A 69 -8.93 21.32 13.01
C ASP A 69 -10.04 21.92 13.88
N ASP A 70 -10.98 22.57 13.24
CA ASP A 70 -12.29 22.87 13.79
C ASP A 70 -13.35 21.94 13.16
N ALA A 71 -14.58 22.00 13.65
CA ALA A 71 -15.65 21.13 13.18
C ALA A 71 -15.98 21.29 11.68
N GLU A 72 -15.58 22.39 11.05
CA GLU A 72 -15.83 22.68 9.63
C GLU A 72 -14.65 22.20 8.75
N THR A 73 -13.45 22.20 9.31
CA THR A 73 -12.21 21.86 8.60
C THR A 73 -11.68 20.48 8.93
N GLU A 74 -12.43 19.67 9.68
CA GLU A 74 -12.00 18.35 10.14
C GLU A 74 -11.32 17.55 9.02
N SER A 75 -10.03 17.24 9.23
CA SER A 75 -9.22 16.42 8.33
C SER A 75 -9.39 14.92 8.66
N CYS A 76 -8.61 14.04 8.04
CA CYS A 76 -8.57 12.65 8.46
C CYS A 76 -7.96 12.52 9.88
N LYS A 77 -8.25 11.39 10.53
CA LYS A 77 -7.62 11.00 11.80
C LYS A 77 -6.31 10.25 11.55
N PHE A 78 -5.49 10.19 12.60
CA PHE A 78 -4.20 9.51 12.57
C PHE A 78 -4.13 8.39 13.61
N ILE A 79 -3.38 7.35 13.27
CA ILE A 79 -2.96 6.29 14.17
C ILE A 79 -1.44 6.22 14.15
N LEU A 80 -0.82 5.98 15.31
CA LEU A 80 0.64 5.86 15.36
C LEU A 80 1.09 4.58 14.67
N THR A 81 2.01 4.72 13.71
CA THR A 81 2.60 3.58 13.00
C THR A 81 4.10 3.78 12.82
N ALA A 82 4.84 2.69 12.72
CA ALA A 82 6.26 2.72 12.44
C ALA A 82 6.67 1.51 11.60
N GLU A 83 7.67 1.68 10.75
CA GLU A 83 8.33 0.58 10.07
C GLU A 83 9.74 0.38 10.65
N VAL A 84 10.16 -0.90 10.81
CA VAL A 84 11.47 -1.28 11.34
C VAL A 84 12.13 -2.28 10.40
N GLU A 85 13.41 -2.09 10.07
CA GLU A 85 14.23 -3.08 9.34
C GLU A 85 14.96 -3.99 10.35
N ASP A 86 14.72 -5.30 10.28
CA ASP A 86 15.38 -6.30 11.12
C ASP A 86 16.83 -6.63 10.67
N LYS A 87 17.51 -7.53 11.39
CA LYS A 87 18.88 -7.95 11.07
C LYS A 87 19.02 -8.71 9.74
N ARG A 88 17.92 -9.28 9.20
CA ARG A 88 17.85 -9.96 7.90
C ARG A 88 17.33 -9.06 6.78
N ARG A 89 17.11 -7.78 7.10
CA ARG A 89 16.57 -6.76 6.20
C ARG A 89 15.12 -7.02 5.79
N VAL A 90 14.34 -7.64 6.65
CA VAL A 90 12.89 -7.66 6.53
C VAL A 90 12.33 -6.41 7.18
N HIS A 91 11.35 -5.78 6.54
CA HIS A 91 10.61 -4.67 7.08
C HIS A 91 9.37 -5.16 7.81
N HIS A 92 9.11 -4.55 8.96
CA HIS A 92 7.98 -4.86 9.83
C HIS A 92 7.18 -3.59 10.09
N LEU A 93 5.90 -3.61 9.76
CA LEU A 93 4.96 -2.54 10.09
C LEU A 93 4.39 -2.79 11.49
N ILE A 94 4.43 -1.76 12.34
CA ILE A 94 3.94 -1.80 13.71
C ILE A 94 2.85 -0.75 13.87
N LEU A 95 1.67 -1.15 14.35
CA LEU A 95 0.57 -0.26 14.70
C LEU A 95 0.56 -0.10 16.22
N LEU A 96 0.61 1.12 16.71
CA LEU A 96 0.89 1.45 18.09
C LEU A 96 -0.36 2.00 18.80
N PRO A 97 -0.71 1.51 20.01
CA PRO A 97 -1.90 1.95 20.74
C PRO A 97 -1.77 3.35 21.36
N SER A 98 -0.55 3.82 21.63
CA SER A 98 -0.33 5.10 22.31
C SER A 98 1.08 5.63 22.11
N LEU A 99 1.29 6.92 22.42
CA LEU A 99 2.62 7.52 22.48
C LEU A 99 3.51 6.83 23.52
N GLU A 100 2.95 6.43 24.67
CA GLU A 100 3.67 5.68 25.70
C GLU A 100 4.24 4.38 25.15
N SER A 101 3.43 3.61 24.41
CA SER A 101 3.88 2.38 23.73
C SER A 101 4.97 2.66 22.72
N ALA A 102 4.85 3.73 21.94
CA ALA A 102 5.88 4.15 20.98
C ALA A 102 7.22 4.44 21.68
N TYR A 103 7.22 5.22 22.75
CA TYR A 103 8.43 5.50 23.52
C TYR A 103 9.02 4.24 24.16
N ASN A 104 8.18 3.40 24.79
CA ASN A 104 8.61 2.18 25.45
C ASN A 104 9.26 1.17 24.48
N ILE A 105 8.70 1.00 23.28
CA ILE A 105 9.26 0.12 22.24
C ILE A 105 10.56 0.75 21.72
N ARG A 106 10.53 2.04 21.33
CA ARG A 106 11.71 2.76 20.84
C ARG A 106 12.95 2.61 21.74
N GLU A 107 12.80 2.77 23.05
CA GLU A 107 13.90 2.65 24.02
C GLU A 107 14.52 1.24 24.07
N ARG A 108 13.77 0.22 23.65
CA ARG A 108 14.19 -1.19 23.70
C ARG A 108 14.67 -1.72 22.35
N LEU A 109 14.48 -0.96 21.28
CA LEU A 109 15.00 -1.32 19.96
C LEU A 109 16.53 -1.25 19.95
N LYS A 110 17.18 -2.35 19.54
CA LYS A 110 18.66 -2.47 19.50
C LYS A 110 19.21 -1.86 18.22
N ALA A 111 19.13 -0.55 18.04
CA ALA A 111 19.70 0.21 16.93
C ALA A 111 21.05 0.85 17.27
N ASN A 112 21.90 1.11 16.26
CA ASN A 112 23.12 1.91 16.47
C ASN A 112 22.78 3.39 16.63
N ASN A 113 21.88 3.90 15.82
CA ASN A 113 21.29 5.24 15.90
C ASN A 113 19.85 5.13 15.37
N ILE A 114 18.90 5.18 16.28
CA ILE A 114 17.47 5.03 15.96
C ILE A 114 16.93 6.24 15.18
N ASP A 115 17.54 7.39 15.32
CA ASP A 115 17.13 8.64 14.66
C ASP A 115 17.93 8.93 13.36
N ALA A 116 18.67 7.94 12.84
CA ALA A 116 19.38 8.11 11.57
C ALA A 116 18.45 8.10 10.34
N ASP A 117 17.27 7.52 10.50
CA ASP A 117 16.24 7.38 9.46
C ASP A 117 14.88 7.20 10.14
N GLY A 118 13.79 7.66 9.55
CA GLY A 118 12.44 7.42 10.06
C GLY A 118 12.15 5.93 10.25
N ARG A 119 12.74 5.09 9.41
CA ARG A 119 12.71 3.63 9.47
C ARG A 119 14.04 3.09 10.06
N PRO A 120 14.11 2.84 11.37
CA PRO A 120 15.34 2.39 12.01
C PRO A 120 15.69 0.96 11.61
N ARG A 121 16.99 0.72 11.41
CA ARG A 121 17.55 -0.61 11.28
C ARG A 121 18.01 -1.13 12.63
N VAL A 122 17.48 -2.28 13.03
CA VAL A 122 17.75 -2.88 14.34
C VAL A 122 18.53 -4.19 14.23
N ARG A 123 19.25 -4.53 15.31
CA ARG A 123 19.98 -5.80 15.44
C ARG A 123 19.13 -6.85 16.18
N MET A 124 17.87 -6.96 15.76
CA MET A 124 16.86 -7.88 16.32
C MET A 124 16.34 -8.79 15.22
N THR A 125 15.80 -9.95 15.58
CA THR A 125 15.02 -10.82 14.69
C THR A 125 13.59 -10.31 14.57
N GLY A 126 12.82 -10.79 13.56
CA GLY A 126 11.39 -10.56 13.49
C GLY A 126 10.66 -11.04 14.75
N GLU A 127 11.02 -12.22 15.30
CA GLU A 127 10.50 -12.74 16.57
C GLU A 127 10.75 -11.78 17.74
N GLU A 128 11.99 -11.32 17.95
CA GLU A 128 12.32 -10.37 19.02
C GLU A 128 11.55 -9.04 18.91
N ILE A 129 11.31 -8.58 17.66
CA ILE A 129 10.54 -7.34 17.40
C ILE A 129 9.06 -7.59 17.70
N MET A 130 8.52 -8.75 17.32
CA MET A 130 7.14 -9.11 17.56
C MET A 130 6.84 -9.26 19.06
N ASP A 131 7.69 -9.98 19.81
CA ASP A 131 7.57 -10.11 21.26
C ASP A 131 7.60 -8.75 21.96
N LEU A 132 8.49 -7.86 21.49
CA LEU A 132 8.59 -6.49 22.01
C LEU A 132 7.32 -5.69 21.69
N SER A 133 6.78 -5.79 20.49
CA SER A 133 5.56 -5.09 20.07
C SER A 133 4.34 -5.57 20.89
N HIS A 134 4.14 -6.87 21.01
CA HIS A 134 3.05 -7.46 21.78
C HIS A 134 3.12 -7.11 23.27
N LYS A 135 4.33 -6.99 23.84
CA LYS A 135 4.51 -6.57 25.25
C LYS A 135 3.91 -5.19 25.54
N PHE A 136 3.77 -4.35 24.53
CA PHE A 136 3.20 -2.99 24.63
C PHE A 136 1.90 -2.86 23.83
N ASP A 137 1.16 -3.95 23.66
CA ASP A 137 -0.17 -4.01 23.02
C ASP A 137 -0.21 -3.57 21.54
N ALA A 138 0.94 -3.39 20.90
CA ALA A 138 1.02 -3.06 19.49
C ALA A 138 0.73 -4.27 18.60
N LEU A 139 0.23 -4.03 17.38
CA LEU A 139 0.12 -5.03 16.31
C LEU A 139 1.34 -4.98 15.41
N ILE A 140 1.76 -6.12 14.90
CA ILE A 140 2.90 -6.24 13.99
C ILE A 140 2.63 -7.22 12.85
N GLY A 141 3.10 -6.85 11.66
CA GLY A 141 3.14 -7.74 10.50
C GLY A 141 4.25 -7.36 9.54
N PRO A 142 4.61 -8.25 8.60
CA PRO A 142 5.60 -7.93 7.57
C PRO A 142 5.07 -6.86 6.65
N SER A 143 5.86 -5.80 6.42
CA SER A 143 5.58 -4.79 5.40
C SER A 143 5.79 -5.38 4.01
N HIS A 144 4.91 -5.01 3.04
CA HIS A 144 5.05 -5.34 1.61
C HIS A 144 5.73 -6.72 1.36
N ALA A 145 5.13 -7.77 1.92
CA ALA A 145 5.72 -9.10 2.14
C ALA A 145 6.31 -9.77 0.89
N PHE A 146 5.92 -9.35 -0.31
CA PHE A 146 6.31 -9.96 -1.59
C PHE A 146 7.23 -9.09 -2.46
N THR A 147 7.64 -7.90 -2.00
CA THR A 147 8.56 -7.08 -2.79
C THR A 147 9.91 -7.79 -2.97
N PRO A 148 10.62 -7.56 -4.10
CA PRO A 148 11.92 -8.24 -4.33
C PRO A 148 13.06 -7.70 -3.43
N TRP A 149 12.77 -6.76 -2.54
CA TRP A 149 13.70 -6.13 -1.62
C TRP A 149 13.10 -6.05 -0.22
N THR A 150 13.91 -6.26 0.80
CA THR A 150 13.56 -5.97 2.21
C THR A 150 12.21 -6.54 2.67
N SER A 151 11.79 -7.67 2.12
CA SER A 151 10.50 -8.29 2.41
C SER A 151 10.65 -9.67 3.03
N LEU A 152 9.58 -10.13 3.67
CA LEU A 152 9.49 -11.45 4.29
C LEU A 152 9.88 -12.55 3.30
N TYR A 153 9.16 -12.67 2.19
CA TYR A 153 9.37 -13.75 1.23
C TYR A 153 10.58 -13.55 0.30
N LYS A 154 11.28 -12.45 0.42
CA LYS A 154 12.64 -12.32 -0.14
C LYS A 154 13.68 -12.99 0.75
N ALA A 155 13.50 -12.96 2.06
CA ALA A 155 14.46 -13.42 3.06
C ALA A 155 14.23 -14.87 3.54
N TYR A 156 12.96 -15.31 3.53
CA TYR A 156 12.50 -16.58 4.08
C TYR A 156 11.51 -17.27 3.15
N ASP A 157 11.27 -18.57 3.35
CA ASP A 157 10.26 -19.34 2.64
C ASP A 157 8.94 -19.42 3.40
N SER A 158 8.95 -19.14 4.71
CA SER A 158 7.78 -19.12 5.59
C SER A 158 7.88 -17.98 6.60
N TYR A 159 6.71 -17.43 7.02
CA TYR A 159 6.69 -16.47 8.12
C TYR A 159 7.15 -17.09 9.46
N LEU A 160 6.99 -18.39 9.63
CA LEU A 160 7.47 -19.09 10.84
C LEU A 160 9.00 -18.99 11.00
N GLU A 161 9.75 -18.95 9.91
CA GLU A 161 11.20 -18.74 9.97
C GLU A 161 11.60 -17.34 10.45
N CYS A 162 10.70 -16.36 10.30
CA CYS A 162 10.91 -14.99 10.71
C CYS A 162 10.43 -14.72 12.14
N TYR A 163 9.20 -15.18 12.46
CA TYR A 163 8.49 -14.80 13.67
C TYR A 163 8.32 -15.95 14.69
N ASN A 164 8.57 -17.21 14.30
CA ASN A 164 8.29 -18.41 15.09
C ASN A 164 6.81 -18.58 15.50
N SER A 165 5.96 -17.64 15.14
CA SER A 165 4.51 -17.66 15.35
C SER A 165 3.79 -16.82 14.28
N LYS A 166 2.46 -16.83 14.31
CA LYS A 166 1.65 -16.09 13.34
C LYS A 166 1.73 -14.58 13.61
N PRO A 167 2.05 -13.73 12.58
CA PRO A 167 1.95 -12.29 12.72
C PRO A 167 0.48 -11.84 12.77
N ASP A 168 0.22 -10.64 13.29
CA ASP A 168 -1.14 -10.13 13.45
C ASP A 168 -1.82 -9.84 12.10
N PHE A 169 -1.03 -9.48 11.10
CA PHE A 169 -1.45 -9.26 9.72
C PHE A 169 -0.29 -9.47 8.74
N LEU A 170 -0.58 -9.48 7.45
CA LEU A 170 0.42 -9.42 6.39
C LEU A 170 0.07 -8.30 5.42
N GLU A 171 1.02 -7.40 5.16
CA GLU A 171 0.84 -6.39 4.13
C GLU A 171 1.26 -6.93 2.76
N LEU A 172 0.33 -6.90 1.79
CA LEU A 172 0.58 -7.38 0.44
C LEU A 172 1.59 -6.49 -0.31
N GLY A 173 1.41 -5.17 -0.21
CA GLY A 173 2.19 -4.17 -0.93
C GLY A 173 1.92 -4.18 -2.44
N LEU A 174 2.55 -3.25 -3.17
CA LEU A 174 2.34 -3.00 -4.60
C LEU A 174 2.73 -4.16 -5.55
N SER A 175 3.30 -5.23 -5.02
CA SER A 175 3.87 -6.31 -5.84
C SER A 175 3.01 -7.57 -5.90
N ALA A 176 2.00 -7.70 -5.03
CA ALA A 176 1.11 -8.86 -4.97
C ALA A 176 -0.31 -8.44 -4.63
N ASP A 177 -1.28 -9.22 -5.05
CA ASP A 177 -2.67 -9.15 -4.66
C ASP A 177 -3.09 -10.40 -3.87
N THR A 178 -4.34 -10.40 -3.44
CA THR A 178 -4.92 -11.52 -2.70
C THR A 178 -4.88 -12.83 -3.48
N SER A 179 -5.11 -12.78 -4.82
CA SER A 179 -5.09 -13.99 -5.63
C SER A 179 -3.70 -14.62 -5.70
N MET A 180 -2.66 -13.81 -5.72
CA MET A 180 -1.28 -14.30 -5.66
C MET A 180 -0.94 -14.87 -4.28
N ALA A 181 -1.31 -14.18 -3.20
CA ALA A 181 -1.00 -14.59 -1.83
C ALA A 181 -1.79 -15.84 -1.38
N ASP A 182 -3.05 -15.97 -1.79
CA ASP A 182 -3.91 -17.12 -1.44
C ASP A 182 -3.56 -18.42 -2.20
N THR A 183 -2.46 -18.45 -2.95
CA THR A 183 -1.81 -19.69 -3.40
C THR A 183 -0.93 -20.34 -2.33
N ILE A 184 -0.70 -19.64 -1.21
CA ILE A 184 0.20 -20.04 -0.13
C ILE A 184 -0.64 -20.44 1.10
N GLU A 185 -0.64 -21.73 1.44
CA GLU A 185 -1.50 -22.32 2.48
C GLU A 185 -1.29 -21.68 3.86
N GLU A 186 -0.05 -21.40 4.24
CA GLU A 186 0.25 -20.81 5.55
C GLU A 186 -0.42 -19.44 5.77
N LEU A 187 -0.86 -18.75 4.70
CA LEU A 187 -1.48 -17.43 4.78
C LEU A 187 -3.01 -17.46 4.95
N GLN A 188 -3.63 -18.64 4.96
CA GLN A 188 -5.08 -18.75 4.98
C GLN A 188 -5.73 -18.08 6.19
N ASP A 189 -5.11 -18.13 7.37
CA ASP A 189 -5.62 -17.57 8.61
C ASP A 189 -5.04 -16.17 8.95
N ILE A 190 -4.29 -15.56 8.04
CA ILE A 190 -3.69 -14.24 8.26
C ILE A 190 -4.51 -13.16 7.56
N PRO A 191 -4.96 -12.10 8.27
CA PRO A 191 -5.60 -10.97 7.62
C PRO A 191 -4.62 -10.22 6.71
N PHE A 192 -5.09 -9.83 5.50
CA PHE A 192 -4.29 -9.04 4.57
C PHE A 192 -4.62 -7.57 4.67
N LEU A 193 -3.57 -6.74 4.69
CA LEU A 193 -3.65 -5.30 4.56
C LEU A 193 -3.00 -4.83 3.25
N THR A 194 -3.52 -3.74 2.72
CA THR A 194 -2.96 -3.02 1.59
C THR A 194 -2.73 -1.58 2.00
N ASN A 195 -1.51 -1.09 1.89
CA ASN A 195 -1.17 0.27 2.27
C ASN A 195 -0.22 0.86 1.24
N SER A 196 -0.18 2.18 1.17
CA SER A 196 0.48 2.86 0.06
C SER A 196 2.00 2.87 0.10
N ASP A 197 2.61 2.68 1.25
CA ASP A 197 4.05 2.91 1.48
C ASP A 197 4.46 4.29 0.91
N ALA A 198 3.64 5.33 1.26
CA ALA A 198 3.77 6.63 0.63
C ALA A 198 4.98 7.41 1.14
N HIS A 199 5.79 7.89 0.20
CA HIS A 199 6.93 8.79 0.42
C HIS A 199 6.65 10.22 -0.07
N SER A 200 5.39 10.52 -0.41
CA SER A 200 4.92 11.82 -0.86
C SER A 200 3.45 12.00 -0.46
N PRO A 201 3.04 13.19 0.02
CA PRO A 201 1.70 13.40 0.56
C PRO A 201 0.61 13.53 -0.50
N TRP A 202 1.00 13.67 -1.78
CA TRP A 202 0.04 13.92 -2.86
C TRP A 202 -0.81 12.69 -3.15
N PRO A 203 -2.10 12.84 -3.50
CA PRO A 203 -3.06 11.73 -3.63
C PRO A 203 -2.70 10.66 -4.66
N HIS A 204 -1.82 10.94 -5.61
CA HIS A 204 -1.28 9.91 -6.51
C HIS A 204 -0.22 9.01 -5.84
N ARG A 205 0.12 9.27 -4.56
CA ARG A 205 0.98 8.42 -3.72
C ARG A 205 0.31 8.01 -2.44
N LEU A 206 -0.19 8.99 -1.64
CA LEU A 206 -0.95 8.75 -0.43
C LEU A 206 -2.26 8.05 -0.78
N GLY A 207 -2.59 6.97 -0.09
CA GLY A 207 -3.80 6.19 -0.31
C GLY A 207 -3.92 5.58 -1.71
N ARG A 208 -2.81 5.35 -2.42
CA ARG A 208 -2.83 4.59 -3.68
C ARG A 208 -3.16 3.12 -3.46
N GLU A 209 -2.96 2.63 -2.25
CA GLU A 209 -3.48 1.41 -1.67
C GLU A 209 -4.07 1.73 -0.30
N PHE A 210 -5.18 1.12 0.06
CA PHE A 210 -5.86 1.32 1.34
C PHE A 210 -6.82 0.17 1.64
N ASN A 211 -7.35 0.16 2.86
CA ASN A 211 -8.28 -0.86 3.33
C ASN A 211 -9.64 -0.24 3.67
N GLU A 212 -10.73 -0.92 3.42
CA GLU A 212 -12.01 -0.69 4.08
C GLU A 212 -12.14 -1.61 5.28
N ILE A 213 -12.23 -1.02 6.48
CA ILE A 213 -12.27 -1.74 7.75
C ILE A 213 -13.60 -1.47 8.45
N GLU A 214 -14.28 -2.53 8.88
CA GLU A 214 -15.49 -2.39 9.68
C GLU A 214 -15.13 -2.28 11.16
N LEU A 215 -15.51 -1.17 11.77
CA LEU A 215 -15.26 -0.85 13.18
C LEU A 215 -16.55 -0.67 13.97
N LYS A 216 -16.54 -0.98 15.25
CA LYS A 216 -17.59 -0.58 16.20
C LYS A 216 -17.50 0.91 16.53
N LYS A 217 -16.29 1.40 16.78
CA LYS A 217 -15.93 2.78 17.09
C LYS A 217 -14.54 3.05 16.51
N LEU A 218 -14.22 4.28 16.13
CA LEU A 218 -12.88 4.64 15.68
C LEU A 218 -11.97 4.83 16.89
N ASN A 219 -11.32 3.76 17.32
CA ASN A 219 -10.27 3.73 18.34
C ASN A 219 -9.33 2.56 18.07
N PHE A 220 -8.14 2.56 18.69
CA PHE A 220 -7.13 1.52 18.47
C PHE A 220 -7.65 0.12 18.77
N ARG A 221 -8.38 -0.05 19.87
CA ARG A 221 -8.91 -1.35 20.26
C ARG A 221 -9.86 -1.94 19.21
N SER A 222 -10.75 -1.11 18.63
CA SER A 222 -11.65 -1.58 17.57
C SER A 222 -10.90 -1.93 16.28
N ILE A 223 -9.81 -1.20 15.95
CA ILE A 223 -8.95 -1.50 14.82
C ILE A 223 -8.26 -2.85 15.05
N LYS A 224 -7.66 -3.05 16.23
CA LYS A 224 -7.04 -4.31 16.65
C LYS A 224 -8.03 -5.47 16.55
N ASP A 225 -9.19 -5.33 17.19
CA ASP A 225 -10.26 -6.33 17.14
C ASP A 225 -10.69 -6.68 15.71
N SER A 226 -10.75 -5.69 14.80
CA SER A 226 -11.17 -5.90 13.42
C SER A 226 -10.10 -6.59 12.59
N ILE A 227 -8.84 -6.27 12.79
CA ILE A 227 -7.72 -6.96 12.15
C ILE A 227 -7.68 -8.42 12.64
N GLU A 228 -7.64 -8.65 13.95
CA GLU A 228 -7.58 -10.00 14.54
C GLU A 228 -8.75 -10.90 14.11
N LYS A 229 -9.95 -10.32 13.89
CA LYS A 229 -11.17 -11.04 13.48
C LYS A 229 -11.36 -11.05 11.96
N CYS A 230 -10.41 -10.55 11.19
CA CYS A 230 -10.49 -10.43 9.72
C CYS A 230 -11.73 -9.64 9.23
N ASN A 231 -12.15 -8.60 9.95
CA ASN A 231 -13.28 -7.73 9.58
C ASN A 231 -12.87 -6.64 8.57
N ILE A 232 -11.99 -6.99 7.65
CA ILE A 232 -11.64 -6.16 6.50
C ILE A 232 -12.71 -6.35 5.44
N LYS A 233 -13.32 -5.28 4.95
CA LYS A 233 -14.40 -5.34 3.96
C LYS A 233 -13.90 -5.38 2.53
N ALA A 234 -12.80 -4.67 2.25
CA ALA A 234 -12.13 -4.69 0.97
C ALA A 234 -10.66 -4.26 1.13
N ASN A 235 -9.81 -4.83 0.29
CA ASN A 235 -8.46 -4.34 0.05
C ASN A 235 -8.46 -3.62 -1.31
N TYR A 236 -7.92 -2.41 -1.34
CA TYR A 236 -7.77 -1.63 -2.56
C TYR A 236 -6.29 -1.45 -2.86
N GLY A 237 -5.86 -1.78 -4.06
CA GLY A 237 -4.46 -1.65 -4.42
C GLY A 237 -4.19 -1.71 -5.91
N PHE A 238 -2.93 -1.57 -6.27
CA PHE A 238 -2.49 -1.67 -7.65
C PHE A 238 -2.69 -3.08 -8.21
N ASP A 239 -2.87 -3.15 -9.52
CA ASP A 239 -2.71 -4.42 -10.22
C ASP A 239 -1.22 -4.78 -10.24
N PRO A 240 -0.79 -5.88 -9.63
CA PRO A 240 0.63 -6.25 -9.54
C PRO A 240 1.32 -6.39 -10.89
N ARG A 241 0.53 -6.67 -11.96
CA ARG A 241 1.05 -6.76 -13.33
C ARG A 241 1.67 -5.46 -13.81
N LEU A 242 1.32 -4.32 -13.23
CA LEU A 242 1.92 -3.02 -13.54
C LEU A 242 3.32 -2.87 -12.93
N GLY A 243 3.68 -3.68 -11.95
CA GLY A 243 4.98 -3.63 -11.27
C GLY A 243 6.15 -4.02 -12.18
N LYS A 244 7.22 -3.23 -12.15
CA LYS A 244 8.43 -3.45 -13.00
C LYS A 244 9.20 -4.75 -12.72
N TYR A 245 8.83 -5.46 -11.66
CA TYR A 245 9.41 -6.76 -11.29
C TYR A 245 8.35 -7.84 -11.15
N HIS A 246 7.15 -7.65 -11.70
CA HIS A 246 6.09 -8.64 -11.63
C HIS A 246 6.48 -9.94 -12.32
N LYS A 247 6.86 -9.86 -13.59
CA LYS A 247 7.28 -11.03 -14.39
C LYS A 247 8.80 -11.24 -14.37
N THR A 248 9.19 -12.50 -14.42
CA THR A 248 10.57 -12.88 -14.70
C THR A 248 10.93 -12.48 -16.11
N ALA A 249 11.88 -11.57 -16.25
CA ALA A 249 12.24 -11.02 -17.56
C ALA A 249 13.71 -10.59 -17.63
N CYS A 250 14.19 -10.46 -18.88
CA CYS A 250 15.51 -9.92 -19.16
C CYS A 250 15.61 -8.44 -18.81
N THR A 251 16.69 -8.03 -18.13
CA THR A 251 16.93 -6.62 -17.80
C THR A 251 17.38 -5.74 -18.98
N ARG A 252 17.64 -6.33 -20.17
CA ARG A 252 18.12 -5.63 -21.35
C ARG A 252 17.07 -5.55 -22.46
N CYS A 253 16.47 -6.69 -22.85
CA CYS A 253 15.48 -6.73 -23.92
C CYS A 253 14.04 -6.87 -23.41
N TYR A 254 13.84 -6.99 -22.10
CA TYR A 254 12.54 -7.12 -21.39
C TYR A 254 11.70 -8.32 -21.83
N LEU A 255 12.31 -9.30 -22.54
CA LEU A 255 11.62 -10.54 -22.89
C LEU A 255 11.25 -11.28 -21.61
N ILE A 256 9.97 -11.67 -21.50
CA ILE A 256 9.41 -12.41 -20.37
C ILE A 256 9.75 -13.89 -20.53
N TYR A 257 10.09 -14.54 -19.44
CA TYR A 257 10.42 -15.95 -19.37
C TYR A 257 9.53 -16.66 -18.35
N ASP A 258 9.10 -17.89 -18.66
CA ASP A 258 8.60 -18.80 -17.65
C ASP A 258 9.75 -19.34 -16.77
N VAL A 259 9.35 -19.95 -15.63
CA VAL A 259 10.29 -20.47 -14.62
C VAL A 259 11.25 -21.51 -15.21
N GLU A 260 10.71 -22.46 -15.96
CA GLU A 260 11.50 -23.58 -16.53
C GLU A 260 12.52 -23.10 -17.56
N LYS A 261 12.09 -22.21 -18.45
CA LYS A 261 12.95 -21.65 -19.48
C LYS A 261 14.05 -20.78 -18.89
N SER A 262 13.73 -19.99 -17.84
CA SER A 262 14.73 -19.18 -17.16
C SER A 262 15.80 -20.02 -16.45
N LYS A 263 15.40 -21.13 -15.81
CA LYS A 263 16.34 -22.12 -15.20
C LYS A 263 17.22 -22.77 -16.26
N LYS A 264 16.65 -23.26 -17.37
CA LYS A 264 17.43 -23.86 -18.48
C LYS A 264 18.46 -22.92 -19.09
N LEU A 265 18.19 -21.62 -19.08
CA LEU A 265 19.11 -20.57 -19.55
C LEU A 265 20.08 -20.09 -18.47
N ASN A 266 20.11 -20.72 -17.29
CA ASN A 266 20.92 -20.28 -16.14
C ASN A 266 20.78 -18.78 -15.88
N MET A 267 19.57 -18.23 -15.97
CA MET A 267 19.25 -16.82 -15.79
C MET A 267 20.00 -15.87 -16.74
N LYS A 268 20.46 -16.36 -17.90
CA LYS A 268 21.12 -15.56 -18.94
C LYS A 268 20.26 -15.53 -20.21
N CYS A 269 19.93 -14.34 -20.66
CA CYS A 269 19.18 -14.16 -21.89
C CYS A 269 20.08 -14.32 -23.13
N PRO A 270 19.59 -14.90 -24.25
CA PRO A 270 20.33 -14.95 -25.52
C PRO A 270 20.78 -13.57 -26.03
N CYS A 271 20.12 -12.48 -25.64
CA CYS A 271 20.55 -11.13 -25.99
C CYS A 271 21.78 -10.63 -25.20
N GLY A 272 22.32 -11.45 -24.27
CA GLY A 272 23.44 -11.09 -23.39
C GLY A 272 23.01 -10.37 -22.08
N GLY A 273 21.71 -10.11 -21.87
CA GLY A 273 21.20 -9.55 -20.61
C GLY A 273 21.00 -10.59 -19.53
N THR A 274 20.88 -10.16 -18.27
CA THR A 274 20.53 -11.03 -17.14
C THR A 274 19.00 -11.19 -17.06
N ILE A 275 18.53 -12.42 -16.86
CA ILE A 275 17.14 -12.69 -16.54
C ILE A 275 16.98 -12.47 -15.03
N LYS A 276 16.08 -11.57 -14.64
CA LYS A 276 15.77 -11.26 -13.23
C LYS A 276 14.48 -11.96 -12.82
N LYS A 277 14.50 -12.66 -11.69
CA LYS A 277 13.30 -13.28 -11.12
C LYS A 277 12.24 -12.23 -10.84
N GLY A 278 11.02 -12.50 -11.23
CA GLY A 278 9.83 -11.71 -10.90
C GLY A 278 9.21 -12.17 -9.57
N VAL A 279 8.28 -11.38 -9.10
CA VAL A 279 7.51 -11.70 -7.88
C VAL A 279 6.63 -12.94 -8.12
N ASP A 280 6.02 -13.05 -9.30
CA ASP A 280 5.25 -14.24 -9.70
C ASP A 280 6.07 -15.53 -9.63
N TYR A 281 7.34 -15.47 -10.05
CA TYR A 281 8.25 -16.60 -9.92
C TYR A 281 8.48 -16.96 -8.44
N ARG A 282 8.77 -15.94 -7.60
CA ARG A 282 9.01 -16.19 -6.18
C ARG A 282 7.80 -16.78 -5.48
N ILE A 283 6.61 -16.26 -5.76
CA ILE A 283 5.37 -16.83 -5.23
C ILE A 283 5.19 -18.27 -5.70
N SER A 284 5.47 -18.58 -6.97
CA SER A 284 5.38 -19.97 -7.47
C SER A 284 6.39 -20.94 -6.82
N GLU A 285 7.49 -20.43 -6.24
CA GLU A 285 8.44 -21.28 -5.48
C GLU A 285 7.91 -21.68 -4.10
N ILE A 286 7.10 -20.81 -3.47
CA ILE A 286 6.55 -21.01 -2.11
C ILE A 286 5.07 -21.37 -2.09
N ALA A 287 4.39 -21.31 -3.24
CA ALA A 287 3.00 -21.64 -3.37
C ALA A 287 2.73 -23.12 -3.07
N THR A 288 1.70 -23.38 -2.28
CA THR A 288 1.19 -24.73 -2.01
C THR A 288 0.23 -25.17 -3.10
N TRP A 289 -0.53 -24.22 -3.64
CA TRP A 289 -1.55 -24.49 -4.67
C TRP A 289 -1.25 -23.75 -5.97
N LYS A 290 -1.73 -24.32 -7.08
CA LYS A 290 -1.63 -23.69 -8.42
C LYS A 290 -2.61 -22.53 -8.60
N GLU A 291 -3.79 -22.66 -7.99
CA GLU A 291 -4.88 -21.70 -8.05
C GLU A 291 -5.11 -21.12 -6.64
N PRO A 292 -5.60 -19.90 -6.52
CA PRO A 292 -5.85 -19.28 -5.21
C PRO A 292 -7.00 -19.99 -4.48
N HIS A 293 -6.80 -20.22 -3.19
CA HIS A 293 -7.83 -20.74 -2.28
C HIS A 293 -8.24 -19.65 -1.32
N HIS A 294 -9.26 -18.86 -1.66
CA HIS A 294 -9.75 -17.78 -0.83
C HIS A 294 -10.56 -18.30 0.36
N PRO A 295 -10.10 -18.10 1.62
CA PRO A 295 -10.92 -18.47 2.78
C PRO A 295 -12.15 -17.55 2.89
N PRO A 296 -13.24 -17.99 3.57
CA PRO A 296 -14.51 -17.24 3.62
C PRO A 296 -14.40 -15.81 4.18
N HIS A 297 -13.41 -15.55 5.01
CA HIS A 297 -13.18 -14.23 5.61
C HIS A 297 -12.30 -13.32 4.74
N ARG A 298 -11.74 -13.84 3.64
CA ARG A 298 -10.87 -13.04 2.77
C ARG A 298 -11.69 -11.97 2.05
N PRO A 299 -11.35 -10.67 2.26
CA PRO A 299 -12.06 -9.59 1.57
C PRO A 299 -11.75 -9.60 0.07
N PRO A 300 -12.64 -9.04 -0.76
CA PRO A 300 -12.33 -8.80 -2.15
C PRO A 300 -11.13 -7.86 -2.29
N TYR A 301 -10.25 -8.16 -3.25
CA TYR A 301 -9.21 -7.23 -3.68
C TYR A 301 -9.70 -6.44 -4.91
N ILE A 302 -9.73 -5.13 -4.78
CA ILE A 302 -10.20 -4.22 -5.82
C ILE A 302 -9.00 -3.48 -6.38
N HIS A 303 -8.67 -3.76 -7.65
CA HIS A 303 -7.62 -3.02 -8.32
C HIS A 303 -8.05 -1.56 -8.51
N ILE A 304 -7.19 -0.63 -8.12
CA ILE A 304 -7.41 0.83 -8.21
C ILE A 304 -6.17 1.51 -8.76
N LEU A 305 -6.39 2.62 -9.45
CA LEU A 305 -5.32 3.52 -9.90
C LEU A 305 -5.66 4.95 -9.48
N PRO A 306 -4.71 5.73 -8.96
CA PRO A 306 -4.95 7.13 -8.63
C PRO A 306 -5.54 7.92 -9.80
N LEU A 307 -6.54 8.75 -9.52
CA LEU A 307 -7.25 9.53 -10.54
C LEU A 307 -6.30 10.38 -11.39
N ALA A 308 -5.30 11.01 -10.75
CA ALA A 308 -4.30 11.80 -11.48
C ALA A 308 -3.44 10.94 -12.44
N GLU A 309 -3.23 9.65 -12.16
CA GLU A 309 -2.57 8.73 -13.07
C GLU A 309 -3.48 8.36 -14.25
N ILE A 310 -4.78 8.16 -14.01
CA ILE A 310 -5.78 7.93 -15.07
C ILE A 310 -5.82 9.15 -16.01
N ILE A 311 -5.93 10.36 -15.46
CA ILE A 311 -5.92 11.60 -16.26
C ILE A 311 -4.62 11.74 -17.05
N SER A 312 -3.49 11.45 -16.41
CA SER A 312 -2.16 11.46 -17.04
C SER A 312 -2.09 10.55 -18.27
N MET A 313 -2.64 9.35 -18.16
CA MET A 313 -2.68 8.35 -19.24
C MET A 313 -3.62 8.79 -20.37
N VAL A 314 -4.84 9.21 -20.04
CA VAL A 314 -5.85 9.67 -21.03
C VAL A 314 -5.33 10.81 -21.91
N TYR A 315 -4.58 11.73 -21.29
CA TYR A 315 -4.08 12.93 -21.99
C TYR A 315 -2.60 12.88 -22.36
N SER A 316 -1.90 11.80 -22.06
CA SER A 316 -0.45 11.66 -22.28
C SER A 316 0.34 12.85 -21.71
N LYS A 317 -0.03 13.30 -20.49
CA LYS A 317 0.60 14.39 -19.75
C LYS A 317 1.17 13.87 -18.42
N GLY A 318 2.26 14.47 -17.95
CA GLY A 318 2.83 14.07 -16.65
C GLY A 318 1.85 14.32 -15.49
N VAL A 319 1.80 13.41 -14.54
CA VAL A 319 0.89 13.46 -13.36
C VAL A 319 0.94 14.79 -12.62
N THR A 320 2.12 15.40 -12.48
CA THR A 320 2.33 16.65 -11.72
C THR A 320 2.13 17.92 -12.54
N THR A 321 1.70 17.82 -13.79
CA THR A 321 1.46 19.00 -14.64
C THR A 321 0.22 19.77 -14.16
N VAL A 322 0.24 21.09 -14.34
CA VAL A 322 -0.89 21.98 -14.01
C VAL A 322 -2.18 21.50 -14.69
N PHE A 323 -2.09 21.01 -15.92
CA PHE A 323 -3.24 20.47 -16.66
C PHE A 323 -3.89 19.28 -15.92
N VAL A 324 -3.11 18.27 -15.55
CA VAL A 324 -3.61 17.08 -14.84
C VAL A 324 -4.16 17.46 -13.48
N GLN A 325 -3.43 18.28 -12.73
CA GLN A 325 -3.84 18.70 -11.38
C GLN A 325 -5.11 19.57 -11.40
N LYS A 326 -5.34 20.38 -12.42
CA LYS A 326 -6.56 21.17 -12.58
C LYS A 326 -7.79 20.27 -12.75
N ILE A 327 -7.73 19.29 -13.65
CA ILE A 327 -8.84 18.36 -13.89
C ILE A 327 -9.08 17.50 -12.65
N TRP A 328 -8.00 17.00 -12.04
CA TRP A 328 -8.09 16.25 -10.79
C TRP A 328 -8.81 17.05 -9.71
N LYS A 329 -8.41 18.31 -9.51
CA LYS A 329 -9.02 19.21 -8.50
C LYS A 329 -10.48 19.47 -8.78
N GLU A 330 -10.86 19.75 -10.04
CA GLU A 330 -12.25 19.98 -10.44
C GLU A 330 -13.16 18.78 -10.13
N LEU A 331 -12.67 17.56 -10.41
CA LEU A 331 -13.41 16.34 -10.11
C LEU A 331 -13.54 16.12 -8.59
N VAL A 332 -12.45 16.26 -7.87
CA VAL A 332 -12.44 16.06 -6.40
C VAL A 332 -13.32 17.09 -5.70
N ASP A 333 -13.26 18.36 -6.09
CA ASP A 333 -14.10 19.41 -5.50
C ASP A 333 -15.60 19.16 -5.74
N LYS A 334 -15.94 18.61 -6.91
CA LYS A 334 -17.34 18.32 -7.25
C LYS A 334 -17.89 17.10 -6.55
N PHE A 335 -17.11 16.07 -6.37
CA PHE A 335 -17.57 14.78 -5.83
C PHE A 335 -17.13 14.54 -4.37
N GLY A 336 -16.35 15.44 -3.79
CA GLY A 336 -15.91 15.40 -2.39
C GLY A 336 -14.56 14.71 -2.17
N SER A 337 -14.24 13.65 -2.91
CA SER A 337 -12.94 12.99 -2.81
C SER A 337 -12.57 12.19 -4.07
N GLU A 338 -11.30 11.83 -4.18
CA GLU A 338 -10.81 10.98 -5.28
C GLU A 338 -11.48 9.60 -5.28
N ILE A 339 -11.64 8.98 -4.12
CA ILE A 339 -12.27 7.66 -3.98
C ILE A 339 -13.74 7.72 -4.42
N GLU A 340 -14.46 8.80 -4.09
CA GLU A 340 -15.82 9.01 -4.57
C GLU A 340 -15.89 9.08 -6.10
N VAL A 341 -14.96 9.80 -6.75
CA VAL A 341 -14.85 9.85 -8.21
C VAL A 341 -14.59 8.47 -8.79
N LEU A 342 -13.61 7.74 -8.24
CA LEU A 342 -13.15 6.48 -8.82
C LEU A 342 -14.14 5.33 -8.65
N ILE A 343 -14.88 5.27 -7.54
CA ILE A 343 -15.64 4.09 -7.14
C ILE A 343 -17.15 4.33 -7.17
N TYR A 344 -17.63 5.42 -6.55
CA TYR A 344 -19.06 5.56 -6.22
C TYR A 344 -19.84 6.50 -7.15
N SER A 345 -19.21 7.56 -7.69
CA SER A 345 -19.89 8.56 -8.51
C SER A 345 -20.48 7.97 -9.80
N GLN A 346 -21.64 8.51 -10.22
CA GLN A 346 -22.27 8.09 -11.47
C GLN A 346 -21.43 8.53 -12.67
N LEU A 347 -21.17 7.61 -13.60
CA LEU A 347 -20.32 7.88 -14.79
C LEU A 347 -20.86 9.06 -15.63
N LYS A 348 -22.20 9.17 -15.77
CA LYS A 348 -22.85 10.28 -16.49
C LYS A 348 -22.57 11.68 -15.89
N ASP A 349 -22.29 11.73 -14.57
CA ASP A 349 -21.98 13.02 -13.92
C ASP A 349 -20.51 13.39 -14.08
N ILE A 350 -19.62 12.39 -14.14
CA ILE A 350 -18.21 12.55 -14.53
C ILE A 350 -18.13 12.95 -16.01
N GLU A 351 -18.93 12.34 -16.89
CA GLU A 351 -18.98 12.60 -18.32
C GLU A 351 -19.30 14.07 -18.65
N ARG A 352 -20.13 14.73 -17.83
CA ARG A 352 -20.43 16.16 -17.95
C ARG A 352 -19.22 17.07 -17.75
N ILE A 353 -18.20 16.59 -17.03
CA ILE A 353 -16.94 17.30 -16.83
C ILE A 353 -15.95 16.88 -17.92
N ASP A 354 -15.77 15.56 -18.10
CA ASP A 354 -14.84 15.02 -19.06
C ASP A 354 -15.24 13.61 -19.51
N SER A 355 -15.67 13.48 -20.76
CA SER A 355 -16.15 12.22 -21.33
C SER A 355 -15.06 11.18 -21.46
N LYS A 356 -13.81 11.57 -21.76
CA LYS A 356 -12.70 10.64 -21.89
C LYS A 356 -12.28 10.05 -20.55
N ILE A 357 -12.31 10.87 -19.50
CA ILE A 357 -12.02 10.39 -18.14
C ILE A 357 -13.14 9.49 -17.65
N ALA A 358 -14.42 9.83 -17.90
CA ALA A 358 -15.55 8.98 -17.56
C ALA A 358 -15.43 7.60 -18.20
N GLN A 359 -15.06 7.54 -19.49
CA GLN A 359 -14.83 6.29 -20.19
C GLN A 359 -13.65 5.50 -19.61
N ALA A 360 -12.55 6.15 -19.30
CA ALA A 360 -11.41 5.50 -18.67
C ALA A 360 -11.79 4.89 -17.31
N ILE A 361 -12.52 5.66 -16.45
CA ILE A 361 -13.03 5.16 -15.17
C ILE A 361 -14.00 4.00 -15.37
N LYS A 362 -14.90 4.07 -16.36
CA LYS A 362 -15.79 2.96 -16.72
C LYS A 362 -14.99 1.68 -17.02
N SER A 363 -14.03 1.77 -17.93
CA SER A 363 -13.18 0.63 -18.29
C SER A 363 -12.42 0.04 -17.09
N PHE A 364 -12.04 0.92 -16.16
CA PHE A 364 -11.41 0.52 -14.90
C PHE A 364 -12.37 -0.26 -14.01
N ARG A 365 -13.56 0.28 -13.76
CA ARG A 365 -14.61 -0.35 -12.93
C ARG A 365 -15.08 -1.69 -13.51
N GLU A 366 -15.18 -1.79 -14.83
CA GLU A 366 -15.62 -2.99 -15.57
C GLU A 366 -14.49 -3.99 -15.82
N LYS A 367 -13.25 -3.68 -15.43
CA LYS A 367 -12.04 -4.50 -15.62
C LYS A 367 -11.78 -4.88 -17.09
N THR A 368 -12.17 -4.01 -18.03
CA THR A 368 -12.00 -4.24 -19.48
C THR A 368 -10.65 -3.79 -20.01
N LEU A 369 -9.80 -3.19 -19.16
CA LEU A 369 -8.48 -2.73 -19.54
C LEU A 369 -7.53 -3.88 -19.82
N LYS A 370 -6.85 -3.82 -20.96
CA LYS A 370 -5.77 -4.74 -21.30
C LYS A 370 -4.48 -4.31 -20.62
N ILE A 371 -3.88 -5.22 -19.85
CA ILE A 371 -2.61 -4.96 -19.16
C ILE A 371 -1.50 -5.76 -19.81
N ILE A 372 -0.42 -5.09 -20.22
CA ILE A 372 0.84 -5.72 -20.58
C ILE A 372 1.68 -5.77 -19.31
N PRO A 373 2.02 -6.96 -18.79
CA PRO A 373 2.71 -7.07 -17.51
C PRO A 373 4.14 -6.57 -17.61
N GLY A 374 4.60 -5.93 -16.52
CA GLY A 374 5.97 -5.47 -16.36
C GLY A 374 6.93 -6.59 -15.95
N GLY A 375 8.22 -6.35 -16.16
CA GLY A 375 9.27 -7.29 -15.78
C GLY A 375 10.65 -6.80 -16.18
N GLY A 376 11.67 -7.34 -15.53
CA GLY A 376 13.07 -7.03 -15.85
C GLY A 376 13.50 -5.59 -15.55
N GLY A 377 12.68 -4.81 -14.86
CA GLY A 377 12.90 -3.40 -14.57
C GLY A 377 12.05 -2.42 -15.39
N LYS A 378 11.25 -2.93 -16.35
CA LYS A 378 10.25 -2.15 -17.11
C LYS A 378 8.89 -2.28 -16.42
N TYR A 379 8.17 -1.15 -16.22
CA TYR A 379 6.80 -1.15 -15.72
C TYR A 379 5.85 -1.79 -16.73
N GLY A 380 4.76 -2.37 -16.24
CA GLY A 380 3.63 -2.79 -17.05
C GLY A 380 2.91 -1.57 -17.64
N GLU A 381 2.13 -1.82 -18.66
CA GLU A 381 1.39 -0.80 -19.40
C GLU A 381 -0.08 -1.16 -19.45
N MET A 382 -0.97 -0.18 -19.24
CA MET A 382 -2.40 -0.30 -19.50
C MET A 382 -2.72 0.24 -20.88
N ILE A 383 -3.51 -0.50 -21.63
CA ILE A 383 -3.98 -0.10 -22.95
C ILE A 383 -5.47 0.19 -22.82
N PHE A 384 -5.84 1.45 -23.05
CA PHE A 384 -7.22 1.84 -23.29
C PHE A 384 -7.53 1.56 -24.77
N GLU A 385 -8.32 0.53 -25.09
CA GLU A 385 -8.85 0.36 -26.42
C GLU A 385 -9.94 1.44 -26.60
N PRO A 386 -9.81 2.38 -27.57
CA PRO A 386 -10.94 3.23 -27.91
C PRO A 386 -12.07 2.32 -28.39
N GLU A 387 -13.31 2.57 -27.93
CA GLU A 387 -14.48 1.90 -28.53
C GLU A 387 -14.36 2.02 -30.05
N SER A 388 -14.37 0.86 -30.72
CA SER A 388 -14.34 0.85 -32.18
C SER A 388 -15.57 1.63 -32.66
N THR A 389 -15.35 2.70 -33.38
CA THR A 389 -16.37 3.55 -34.04
C THR A 389 -17.16 2.77 -35.12
N LEU A 390 -17.36 1.47 -34.94
CA LEU A 390 -18.05 0.59 -35.92
C LEU A 390 -19.57 0.58 -35.77
N ASP A 391 -20.13 1.20 -34.70
CA ASP A 391 -21.60 1.23 -34.51
C ASP A 391 -22.28 2.53 -35.00
N ILE A 392 -21.60 3.34 -35.82
CA ILE A 392 -22.19 4.58 -36.39
C ILE A 392 -22.70 4.37 -37.83
N TYR A 393 -22.55 3.17 -38.40
CA TYR A 393 -23.04 2.86 -39.76
C TYR A 393 -23.87 1.55 -39.82
N LEU A 394 -24.96 1.51 -39.08
CA LEU A 394 -26.08 0.61 -39.36
C LEU A 394 -27.41 1.31 -39.12
#